data_12ae31ebef403ae20b4df77170c4bd71
#
_entry.id   12ae31ebef403ae20b4df77170c4bd71
#
_cell.length_a   1.000
_cell.length_b   1.000
_cell.length_c   1.000
_cell.angle_alpha   90.00
_cell.angle_beta   90.00
_cell.angle_gamma   90.00
#
_symmetry.space_group_name_H-M   'P 1'
#
loop_
_entity.id
_entity.type
_entity.pdbx_description
1 polymer ?
#
loop_
_entity_poly.entity_id
_entity_poly.type
_entity_poly.pdbx_seq_one_letter_code
_entity_poly.pdbx_strand_id
1 'polypeptide(L)'
;MSEKLEANFADTLRVSSFIESINGKIVDDYVIDTDKLGKKTINFEFVNEDGIKIKYSYVIDVVDKEAPLIWLGKSYNVTKGSEDYLLDKIMCGDNYDSNPKCYIEGEYNLDEVGSYKLVFKAEDSSGNKAEKNFTLNVNEPKKGGSNSNTEKVTTDFSQIVKDYKNDDTQIGIDVSKWQGDIDFSKLKASGVEFVIIRVGSSNGLNGENFVDSKFIQNVKNANAVGIPVGIYFYSYASTIDRAISDAKWIVEQIKDYKVDLPIAFDWENWGSFNKFDVSFFGLTNIAKGFMDTIKDAGYDAMLYSSKTYLENIWLPTSYPVWLAHYTKNTNYTGEYSFWQMCSNGRVDGISGDVDINIRYIEK
;
A
#
# COMPACT_ATOMS: atom_id res chain seq x y z
N MET A 1 -18.58 -13.36 38.07
CA MET A 1 -18.94 -12.65 36.82
C MET A 1 -18.04 -13.25 35.77
N SER A 2 -18.57 -13.90 34.73
CA SER A 2 -17.75 -14.40 33.64
C SER A 2 -17.03 -13.21 33.04
N GLU A 3 -15.69 -13.26 32.90
CA GLU A 3 -14.96 -12.27 32.17
C GLU A 3 -15.54 -12.18 30.77
N LYS A 4 -15.78 -10.95 30.30
CA LYS A 4 -16.27 -10.69 28.95
C LYS A 4 -15.11 -10.99 28.00
N LEU A 5 -15.25 -12.02 27.18
CA LEU A 5 -14.25 -12.34 26.17
C LEU A 5 -14.35 -11.31 25.04
N GLU A 6 -13.29 -10.57 24.77
CA GLU A 6 -13.23 -9.54 23.72
C GLU A 6 -12.12 -9.85 22.72
N ALA A 7 -12.40 -9.62 21.45
CA ALA A 7 -11.44 -9.58 20.35
C ALA A 7 -11.41 -8.16 19.76
N ASN A 8 -10.27 -7.68 19.31
CA ASN A 8 -10.26 -6.47 18.53
C ASN A 8 -10.69 -6.75 17.08
N PHE A 9 -11.21 -5.74 16.41
CA PHE A 9 -11.58 -5.80 15.00
C PHE A 9 -10.37 -6.19 14.13
N ALA A 10 -10.57 -7.09 13.17
CA ALA A 10 -9.57 -7.62 12.27
C ALA A 10 -8.38 -8.37 12.93
N ASP A 11 -8.48 -8.73 14.22
CA ASP A 11 -7.49 -9.57 14.88
C ASP A 11 -7.44 -10.97 14.25
N THR A 12 -6.23 -11.52 14.12
CA THR A 12 -6.04 -12.91 13.67
C THR A 12 -5.97 -13.83 14.89
N LEU A 13 -7.13 -14.27 15.37
CA LEU A 13 -7.29 -15.13 16.56
C LEU A 13 -7.81 -16.50 16.16
N ARG A 14 -7.42 -17.53 16.93
CA ARG A 14 -7.92 -18.89 16.77
C ARG A 14 -8.90 -19.26 17.90
N VAL A 15 -9.64 -20.34 17.70
CA VAL A 15 -10.54 -20.87 18.73
C VAL A 15 -9.82 -21.06 20.05
N SER A 16 -8.60 -21.58 20.05
CA SER A 16 -7.77 -21.80 21.24
C SER A 16 -7.35 -20.52 21.95
N SER A 17 -7.37 -19.34 21.29
CA SER A 17 -6.92 -18.06 21.86
C SER A 17 -7.70 -17.63 23.11
N PHE A 18 -8.92 -18.15 23.30
CA PHE A 18 -9.81 -17.83 24.41
C PHE A 18 -10.02 -18.99 25.37
N ILE A 19 -9.23 -20.06 25.27
CA ILE A 19 -9.36 -21.27 26.07
C ILE A 19 -8.14 -21.39 26.98
N GLU A 20 -8.31 -21.13 28.28
CA GLU A 20 -7.22 -21.24 29.27
C GLU A 20 -6.79 -22.70 29.49
N SER A 21 -7.75 -23.62 29.52
CA SER A 21 -7.48 -25.04 29.67
C SER A 21 -8.61 -25.89 29.11
N ILE A 22 -8.26 -27.03 28.55
CA ILE A 22 -9.22 -28.02 28.05
C ILE A 22 -8.67 -29.43 28.35
N ASN A 23 -9.55 -30.31 28.87
CA ASN A 23 -9.20 -31.70 29.08
C ASN A 23 -9.35 -32.48 27.77
N GLY A 24 -8.41 -32.33 26.85
CA GLY A 24 -8.42 -32.96 25.55
C GLY A 24 -7.75 -32.17 24.46
N LYS A 25 -8.06 -32.49 23.18
CA LYS A 25 -7.49 -31.86 22.01
C LYS A 25 -8.60 -31.27 21.15
N ILE A 26 -8.48 -29.97 20.77
CA ILE A 26 -9.37 -29.30 19.82
C ILE A 26 -9.26 -29.99 18.45
N VAL A 27 -10.40 -30.31 17.84
CA VAL A 27 -10.47 -31.03 16.57
C VAL A 27 -10.07 -30.12 15.39
N ASP A 28 -10.60 -28.89 15.42
CA ASP A 28 -10.31 -27.87 14.43
C ASP A 28 -10.12 -26.51 15.13
N ASP A 29 -8.87 -26.05 15.16
CA ASP A 29 -8.49 -24.76 15.71
C ASP A 29 -8.48 -23.68 14.63
N TYR A 30 -9.66 -23.41 14.05
CA TYR A 30 -9.80 -22.46 12.96
C TYR A 30 -9.61 -21.00 13.40
N VAL A 31 -9.30 -20.12 12.42
CA VAL A 31 -9.23 -18.68 12.63
C VAL A 31 -10.64 -18.12 12.80
N ILE A 32 -10.85 -17.38 13.87
CA ILE A 32 -12.13 -16.71 14.16
C ILE A 32 -12.29 -15.51 13.20
N ASP A 33 -13.46 -15.39 12.58
CA ASP A 33 -13.82 -14.18 11.83
C ASP A 33 -14.06 -13.01 12.80
N THR A 34 -13.20 -12.02 12.76
CA THR A 34 -13.27 -10.76 13.53
C THR A 34 -13.54 -9.53 12.66
N ASP A 35 -13.98 -9.74 11.42
CA ASP A 35 -14.17 -8.68 10.40
C ASP A 35 -15.46 -7.86 10.57
N LYS A 36 -16.22 -8.13 11.64
CA LYS A 36 -17.46 -7.40 11.97
C LYS A 36 -17.58 -7.23 13.47
N LEU A 37 -17.91 -6.02 13.91
CA LEU A 37 -18.18 -5.73 15.32
C LEU A 37 -19.41 -6.47 15.85
N GLY A 38 -19.40 -6.72 17.15
CA GLY A 38 -20.49 -7.28 17.92
C GLY A 38 -20.26 -8.71 18.36
N LYS A 39 -21.29 -9.28 19.00
CA LYS A 39 -21.21 -10.61 19.61
C LYS A 39 -21.20 -11.73 18.58
N LYS A 40 -20.23 -12.63 18.70
CA LYS A 40 -20.10 -13.83 17.89
C LYS A 40 -20.07 -15.08 18.76
N THR A 41 -20.86 -16.10 18.41
CA THR A 41 -20.82 -17.41 19.04
C THR A 41 -19.81 -18.28 18.30
N ILE A 42 -18.79 -18.73 19.01
CA ILE A 42 -17.74 -19.60 18.51
C ILE A 42 -18.08 -21.03 18.91
N ASN A 43 -18.26 -21.91 17.93
CA ASN A 43 -18.58 -23.31 18.13
C ASN A 43 -17.38 -24.17 17.76
N PHE A 44 -16.99 -25.09 18.63
CA PHE A 44 -15.88 -26.00 18.36
C PHE A 44 -16.11 -27.38 18.96
N GLU A 45 -15.35 -28.35 18.51
CA GLU A 45 -15.33 -29.72 19.05
C GLU A 45 -13.95 -30.03 19.65
N PHE A 46 -13.91 -30.76 20.72
CA PHE A 46 -12.69 -31.34 21.23
C PHE A 46 -12.87 -32.80 21.58
N VAL A 47 -11.79 -33.57 21.58
CA VAL A 47 -11.76 -34.98 22.01
C VAL A 47 -11.12 -35.01 23.38
N ASN A 48 -11.85 -35.53 24.39
CA ASN A 48 -11.33 -35.65 25.74
C ASN A 48 -10.33 -36.84 25.86
N GLU A 49 -9.76 -37.03 27.05
CA GLU A 49 -8.79 -38.09 27.31
C GLU A 49 -9.38 -39.52 27.12
N ASP A 50 -10.70 -39.69 27.25
CA ASP A 50 -11.42 -40.95 27.00
C ASP A 50 -11.74 -41.18 25.50
N GLY A 51 -11.32 -40.27 24.59
CA GLY A 51 -11.59 -40.34 23.17
C GLY A 51 -13.00 -39.91 22.77
N ILE A 52 -13.76 -39.25 23.66
CA ILE A 52 -15.12 -38.80 23.41
C ILE A 52 -15.10 -37.41 22.78
N LYS A 53 -15.83 -37.24 21.67
CA LYS A 53 -16.03 -35.90 21.03
C LYS A 53 -17.08 -35.11 21.79
N ILE A 54 -16.72 -33.92 22.21
CA ILE A 54 -17.59 -33.00 22.95
C ILE A 54 -17.71 -31.71 22.15
N LYS A 55 -18.95 -31.23 21.96
CA LYS A 55 -19.25 -29.93 21.37
C LYS A 55 -19.32 -28.87 22.46
N TYR A 56 -18.68 -27.77 22.22
CA TYR A 56 -18.66 -26.62 23.13
C TYR A 56 -18.81 -25.31 22.36
N SER A 57 -19.24 -24.27 23.06
CA SER A 57 -19.31 -22.92 22.50
C SER A 57 -19.05 -21.88 23.58
N TYR A 58 -18.50 -20.75 23.11
CA TYR A 58 -18.38 -19.52 23.90
C TYR A 58 -18.75 -18.31 23.03
N VAL A 59 -18.97 -17.16 23.68
CA VAL A 59 -19.32 -15.92 23.01
C VAL A 59 -18.18 -14.93 23.22
N ILE A 60 -17.71 -14.35 22.14
CA ILE A 60 -16.81 -13.20 22.14
C ILE A 60 -17.58 -11.94 21.72
N ASP A 61 -17.08 -10.78 22.12
CA ASP A 61 -17.53 -9.48 21.61
C ASP A 61 -16.39 -8.90 20.79
N VAL A 62 -16.60 -8.74 19.49
CA VAL A 62 -15.63 -8.07 18.60
C VAL A 62 -15.87 -6.58 18.72
N VAL A 63 -14.84 -5.87 19.14
CA VAL A 63 -14.87 -4.41 19.41
C VAL A 63 -13.77 -3.72 18.63
N ASP A 64 -13.96 -2.46 18.30
CA ASP A 64 -12.90 -1.62 17.79
C ASP A 64 -12.33 -0.78 18.93
N LYS A 65 -11.03 -0.90 19.16
CA LYS A 65 -10.28 -0.21 20.23
C LYS A 65 -9.18 0.69 19.67
N GLU A 66 -9.02 0.74 18.37
CA GLU A 66 -8.00 1.55 17.74
C GLU A 66 -8.53 2.96 17.46
N ALA A 67 -7.74 3.95 17.77
CA ALA A 67 -8.09 5.32 17.45
C ALA A 67 -7.65 5.68 16.03
N PRO A 68 -8.35 6.61 15.35
CA PRO A 68 -7.98 7.02 14.01
C PRO A 68 -6.51 7.46 13.91
N LEU A 69 -5.87 7.06 12.82
CA LEU A 69 -4.52 7.49 12.49
C LEU A 69 -4.55 8.89 11.88
N ILE A 70 -3.84 9.83 12.51
CA ILE A 70 -3.62 11.17 11.99
C ILE A 70 -2.20 11.22 11.39
N TRP A 71 -2.09 11.40 10.08
CA TRP A 71 -0.81 11.51 9.37
C TRP A 71 -0.44 12.98 9.18
N LEU A 72 0.32 13.51 10.12
CA LEU A 72 0.56 14.93 10.27
C LEU A 72 2.04 15.22 10.52
N GLY A 73 2.60 16.14 9.74
CA GLY A 73 3.91 16.72 10.01
C GLY A 73 3.90 17.68 11.20
N LYS A 74 5.07 18.00 11.74
CA LYS A 74 5.19 18.95 12.87
C LYS A 74 4.77 20.38 12.50
N SER A 75 4.86 20.74 11.21
CA SER A 75 4.47 22.06 10.71
C SER A 75 4.01 22.00 9.26
N TYR A 76 3.10 22.91 8.94
CA TYR A 76 2.64 23.18 7.57
C TYR A 76 2.97 24.61 7.20
N ASN A 77 3.35 24.83 5.94
CA ASN A 77 3.65 26.15 5.41
C ASN A 77 2.68 26.45 4.27
N VAL A 78 1.97 27.56 4.40
CA VAL A 78 1.05 28.06 3.38
C VAL A 78 1.42 29.51 3.01
N THR A 79 1.01 29.93 1.83
CA THR A 79 1.18 31.30 1.39
C THR A 79 -0.02 32.14 1.85
N LYS A 80 0.20 33.35 2.30
CA LYS A 80 -0.83 34.32 2.65
C LYS A 80 -1.85 34.45 1.51
N GLY A 81 -3.15 34.43 1.85
CA GLY A 81 -4.25 34.47 0.90
C GLY A 81 -4.50 33.17 0.15
N SER A 82 -3.88 32.05 0.54
CA SER A 82 -4.21 30.72 -0.01
C SER A 82 -5.57 30.25 0.48
N GLU A 83 -6.25 29.42 -0.33
CA GLU A 83 -7.49 28.78 0.08
C GLU A 83 -7.25 27.76 1.22
N ASP A 84 -8.24 27.58 2.08
CA ASP A 84 -8.16 26.67 3.21
C ASP A 84 -8.51 25.24 2.79
N TYR A 85 -7.47 24.48 2.43
CA TYR A 85 -7.56 23.03 2.18
C TYR A 85 -6.78 22.23 3.21
N LEU A 86 -6.57 22.78 4.41
CA LEU A 86 -5.69 22.16 5.39
C LEU A 86 -6.20 20.79 5.84
N LEU A 87 -7.50 20.63 6.02
CA LEU A 87 -8.14 19.35 6.33
C LEU A 87 -7.92 18.31 5.22
N ASP A 88 -8.02 18.73 3.96
CA ASP A 88 -7.84 17.84 2.81
C ASP A 88 -6.39 17.35 2.63
N LYS A 89 -5.42 18.05 3.21
CA LYS A 89 -3.99 17.74 3.12
C LYS A 89 -3.49 16.85 4.25
N ILE A 90 -4.27 16.68 5.31
CA ILE A 90 -3.91 15.86 6.46
C ILE A 90 -4.69 14.56 6.36
N MET A 91 -3.99 13.47 6.08
CA MET A 91 -4.61 12.16 6.06
C MET A 91 -5.10 11.81 7.48
N CYS A 92 -6.36 11.46 7.55
CA CYS A 92 -7.05 10.99 8.75
C CYS A 92 -7.86 9.76 8.35
N GLY A 93 -7.54 8.60 8.88
CA GLY A 93 -8.17 7.34 8.52
C GLY A 93 -8.18 6.39 9.69
N ASP A 94 -8.95 5.33 9.58
CA ASP A 94 -9.16 4.39 10.66
C ASP A 94 -9.18 2.95 10.17
N ASN A 95 -8.90 1.99 11.06
CA ASN A 95 -8.91 0.57 10.74
C ASN A 95 -10.30 0.05 10.38
N TYR A 96 -11.35 0.53 11.04
CA TYR A 96 -12.74 0.10 10.89
C TYR A 96 -13.63 1.17 10.26
N ASP A 97 -13.60 2.41 10.78
CA ASP A 97 -14.46 3.51 10.33
C ASP A 97 -13.94 4.09 9.01
N SER A 98 -14.78 4.03 7.97
CA SER A 98 -14.41 4.58 6.65
C SER A 98 -14.43 6.11 6.60
N ASN A 99 -15.05 6.79 7.58
CA ASN A 99 -15.19 8.23 7.59
C ASN A 99 -15.15 8.79 9.03
N PRO A 100 -14.02 8.63 9.75
CA PRO A 100 -13.87 9.16 11.08
C PRO A 100 -14.02 10.69 11.08
N LYS A 101 -14.55 11.24 12.16
CA LYS A 101 -14.72 12.69 12.31
C LYS A 101 -13.37 13.36 12.56
N CYS A 102 -12.83 14.05 11.54
CA CYS A 102 -11.54 14.74 11.59
C CYS A 102 -11.75 16.26 11.56
N TYR A 103 -11.06 17.00 12.43
CA TYR A 103 -11.17 18.46 12.50
C TYR A 103 -9.95 19.12 13.13
N ILE A 104 -9.80 20.42 12.89
CA ILE A 104 -8.75 21.25 13.48
C ILE A 104 -9.36 22.10 14.58
N GLU A 105 -8.71 22.11 15.75
CA GLU A 105 -9.02 22.97 16.87
C GLU A 105 -7.96 24.07 17.00
N GLY A 106 -8.42 25.31 17.23
CA GLY A 106 -7.62 26.51 17.32
C GLY A 106 -7.99 27.52 16.23
N GLU A 107 -7.65 28.79 16.50
CA GLU A 107 -7.93 29.88 15.56
C GLU A 107 -6.69 30.15 14.68
N TYR A 108 -6.90 30.37 13.39
CA TYR A 108 -5.89 30.80 12.46
C TYR A 108 -6.47 31.70 11.37
N ASN A 109 -5.60 32.50 10.76
CA ASN A 109 -5.98 33.42 9.70
C ASN A 109 -5.00 33.27 8.53
N LEU A 110 -5.49 32.82 7.37
CA LEU A 110 -4.68 32.65 6.17
C LEU A 110 -4.33 33.96 5.47
N ASP A 111 -5.01 35.07 5.82
CA ASP A 111 -4.75 36.41 5.30
C ASP A 111 -3.75 37.21 6.17
N GLU A 112 -3.22 36.59 7.23
CA GLU A 112 -2.27 37.22 8.13
C GLU A 112 -1.02 36.38 8.30
N VAL A 113 0.16 36.96 8.02
CA VAL A 113 1.44 36.30 8.25
C VAL A 113 1.64 36.00 9.70
N GLY A 114 1.91 34.74 10.02
CA GLY A 114 2.07 34.31 11.41
C GLY A 114 2.30 32.83 11.56
N SER A 115 2.50 32.42 12.81
CA SER A 115 2.60 31.01 13.21
C SER A 115 1.52 30.67 14.19
N TYR A 116 0.64 29.76 13.84
CA TYR A 116 -0.53 29.35 14.61
C TYR A 116 -0.31 27.96 15.18
N LYS A 117 -0.47 27.80 16.49
CA LYS A 117 -0.42 26.49 17.16
C LYS A 117 -1.81 25.88 17.15
N LEU A 118 -1.94 24.73 16.51
CA LEU A 118 -3.22 24.07 16.28
C LEU A 118 -3.17 22.63 16.75
N VAL A 119 -4.35 22.04 16.97
CA VAL A 119 -4.52 20.63 17.31
C VAL A 119 -5.39 19.99 16.23
N PHE A 120 -4.90 18.94 15.59
CA PHE A 120 -5.73 18.08 14.77
C PHE A 120 -6.34 17.01 15.64
N LYS A 121 -7.64 16.82 15.55
CA LYS A 121 -8.42 15.86 16.33
C LYS A 121 -9.18 14.92 15.43
N ALA A 122 -9.27 13.66 15.86
CA ALA A 122 -10.01 12.61 15.19
C ALA A 122 -10.81 11.78 16.19
N GLU A 123 -12.00 11.34 15.80
CA GLU A 123 -12.88 10.46 16.57
C GLU A 123 -13.59 9.51 15.61
N ASP A 124 -13.52 8.19 15.88
CA ASP A 124 -14.24 7.18 15.12
C ASP A 124 -15.66 6.94 15.63
N SER A 125 -16.39 6.09 14.94
CA SER A 125 -17.75 5.68 15.30
C SER A 125 -17.84 4.80 16.54
N SER A 126 -16.71 4.20 16.97
CA SER A 126 -16.58 3.41 18.19
C SER A 126 -16.31 4.30 19.42
N GLY A 127 -15.98 5.58 19.21
CA GLY A 127 -15.68 6.57 20.24
C GLY A 127 -14.20 6.66 20.62
N ASN A 128 -13.31 5.99 19.90
CA ASN A 128 -11.87 6.13 20.11
C ASN A 128 -11.39 7.47 19.53
N LYS A 129 -10.38 8.08 20.18
CA LYS A 129 -9.95 9.45 19.88
C LYS A 129 -8.44 9.54 19.72
N ALA A 130 -8.03 10.36 18.75
CA ALA A 130 -6.65 10.75 18.56
C ALA A 130 -6.52 12.27 18.45
N GLU A 131 -5.37 12.80 18.88
CA GLU A 131 -5.02 14.19 18.68
C GLU A 131 -3.53 14.38 18.42
N LYS A 132 -3.19 15.37 17.58
CA LYS A 132 -1.81 15.76 17.27
C LYS A 132 -1.66 17.27 17.19
N ASN A 133 -0.67 17.80 17.91
CA ASN A 133 -0.31 19.21 17.83
C ASN A 133 0.54 19.49 16.60
N PHE A 134 0.30 20.61 15.93
CA PHE A 134 1.10 21.08 14.81
C PHE A 134 1.15 22.61 14.75
N THR A 135 2.05 23.13 13.91
CA THR A 135 2.16 24.58 13.67
C THR A 135 1.83 24.86 12.21
N LEU A 136 0.87 25.76 11.98
CA LEU A 136 0.60 26.34 10.69
C LEU A 136 1.38 27.66 10.56
N ASN A 137 2.26 27.75 9.56
CA ASN A 137 2.98 28.97 9.23
C ASN A 137 2.38 29.61 7.97
N VAL A 138 1.84 30.78 8.09
CA VAL A 138 1.39 31.61 6.98
C VAL A 138 2.52 32.56 6.59
N ASN A 139 3.02 32.44 5.37
CA ASN A 139 4.19 33.18 4.89
C ASN A 139 3.82 34.15 3.76
N GLU A 140 4.56 35.24 3.64
CA GLU A 140 4.43 36.11 2.46
C GLU A 140 4.71 35.33 1.16
N PRO A 141 4.06 35.68 0.04
CA PRO A 141 4.38 35.13 -1.26
C PRO A 141 5.87 35.31 -1.58
N LYS A 142 6.58 34.25 -1.91
CA LYS A 142 7.99 34.33 -2.32
C LYS A 142 8.10 35.16 -3.59
N LYS A 143 8.74 36.32 -3.54
CA LYS A 143 9.14 37.08 -4.73
C LYS A 143 10.14 36.22 -5.51
N GLY A 144 9.75 35.82 -6.71
CA GLY A 144 10.43 35.07 -7.73
C GLY A 144 11.83 34.49 -7.48
N GLY A 145 11.94 33.21 -7.67
CA GLY A 145 13.05 32.46 -8.25
C GLY A 145 14.44 32.64 -7.69
N SER A 146 14.83 31.80 -6.76
CA SER A 146 16.22 31.35 -6.68
C SER A 146 16.32 30.01 -7.44
N ASN A 147 16.92 30.01 -8.64
CA ASN A 147 17.44 28.80 -9.24
C ASN A 147 18.61 28.32 -8.36
N SER A 148 18.34 27.49 -7.38
CA SER A 148 19.39 26.69 -6.79
C SER A 148 19.77 25.63 -7.83
N ASN A 149 20.86 25.82 -8.55
CA ASN A 149 21.58 24.77 -9.25
C ASN A 149 22.18 23.80 -8.20
N THR A 150 21.35 23.04 -7.49
CA THR A 150 21.80 21.86 -6.78
C THR A 150 21.96 20.78 -7.85
N GLU A 151 23.18 20.28 -8.06
CA GLU A 151 23.41 19.10 -8.89
C GLU A 151 22.46 17.99 -8.40
N LYS A 152 21.66 17.47 -9.32
CA LYS A 152 20.71 16.43 -9.01
C LYS A 152 21.48 15.15 -8.72
N VAL A 153 21.43 14.69 -7.47
CA VAL A 153 22.04 13.42 -7.08
C VAL A 153 21.33 12.30 -7.85
N THR A 154 22.10 11.46 -8.53
CA THR A 154 21.60 10.30 -9.28
C THR A 154 22.25 9.01 -8.77
N THR A 155 21.56 7.88 -8.97
CA THR A 155 22.02 6.54 -8.61
C THR A 155 22.40 5.77 -9.87
N ASP A 156 23.65 5.35 -9.99
CA ASP A 156 24.12 4.57 -11.15
C ASP A 156 23.64 3.11 -11.05
N PHE A 157 22.96 2.62 -12.08
CA PHE A 157 22.49 1.25 -12.15
C PHE A 157 23.62 0.22 -12.05
N SER A 158 24.75 0.49 -12.70
CA SER A 158 25.90 -0.41 -12.66
C SER A 158 26.50 -0.55 -11.24
N GLN A 159 26.43 0.52 -10.44
CA GLN A 159 26.83 0.46 -9.04
C GLN A 159 25.88 -0.40 -8.21
N ILE A 160 24.57 -0.29 -8.48
CA ILE A 160 23.55 -1.14 -7.81
C ILE A 160 23.76 -2.62 -8.16
N VAL A 161 23.99 -2.92 -9.44
CA VAL A 161 24.35 -4.30 -9.85
C VAL A 161 25.55 -4.80 -9.06
N LYS A 162 26.59 -4.00 -8.96
CA LYS A 162 27.82 -4.38 -8.23
C LYS A 162 27.59 -4.61 -6.74
N ASP A 163 26.73 -3.80 -6.11
CA ASP A 163 26.55 -3.81 -4.66
C ASP A 163 25.52 -4.85 -4.19
N TYR A 164 24.52 -5.19 -5.03
CA TYR A 164 23.36 -5.99 -4.60
C TYR A 164 23.13 -7.27 -5.40
N LYS A 165 23.75 -7.44 -6.61
CA LYS A 165 23.57 -8.66 -7.38
C LYS A 165 24.34 -9.83 -6.76
N ASN A 166 23.62 -10.93 -6.55
CA ASN A 166 24.14 -12.23 -6.11
C ASN A 166 23.23 -13.36 -6.65
N ASP A 167 23.44 -14.59 -6.21
CA ASP A 167 22.69 -15.77 -6.67
C ASP A 167 21.20 -15.74 -6.26
N ASP A 168 20.86 -14.98 -5.21
CA ASP A 168 19.52 -14.88 -4.65
C ASP A 168 18.79 -13.59 -5.08
N THR A 169 19.39 -12.75 -5.94
CA THR A 169 18.81 -11.46 -6.35
C THR A 169 18.84 -11.26 -7.86
N GLN A 170 17.88 -10.50 -8.35
CA GLN A 170 17.87 -9.92 -9.70
C GLN A 170 17.72 -8.40 -9.60
N ILE A 171 18.39 -7.67 -10.49
CA ILE A 171 18.32 -6.22 -10.55
C ILE A 171 17.53 -5.80 -11.78
N GLY A 172 16.50 -4.98 -11.58
CA GLY A 172 15.61 -4.52 -12.63
C GLY A 172 15.17 -3.10 -12.43
N ILE A 173 14.21 -2.70 -13.23
CA ILE A 173 13.64 -1.34 -13.23
C ILE A 173 12.13 -1.40 -13.33
N ASP A 174 11.45 -0.31 -12.95
CA ASP A 174 10.07 -0.12 -13.36
C ASP A 174 9.92 1.14 -14.21
N VAL A 175 8.97 1.10 -15.15
CA VAL A 175 8.83 2.11 -16.19
C VAL A 175 7.37 2.38 -16.56
N SER A 176 7.15 3.59 -17.07
CA SER A 176 5.86 4.03 -17.60
C SER A 176 6.10 4.99 -18.78
N LYS A 177 5.08 5.73 -19.16
CA LYS A 177 5.22 6.82 -20.16
C LYS A 177 6.27 7.88 -19.77
N TRP A 178 6.59 8.00 -18.49
CA TRP A 178 7.48 9.04 -17.98
C TRP A 178 8.95 8.83 -18.38
N GLN A 179 9.36 7.60 -18.68
CA GLN A 179 10.70 7.29 -19.19
C GLN A 179 10.84 7.54 -20.69
N GLY A 180 9.75 7.90 -21.40
CA GLY A 180 9.75 8.22 -22.82
C GLY A 180 10.06 7.01 -23.71
N ASP A 181 10.92 7.21 -24.72
CA ASP A 181 11.38 6.13 -25.58
C ASP A 181 12.57 5.40 -24.95
N ILE A 182 12.46 4.09 -24.87
CA ILE A 182 13.41 3.21 -24.18
C ILE A 182 14.09 2.28 -25.19
N ASP A 183 15.42 2.23 -25.16
CA ASP A 183 16.22 1.25 -25.88
C ASP A 183 16.43 -0.02 -25.04
N PHE A 184 15.53 -0.99 -25.19
CA PHE A 184 15.59 -2.24 -24.44
C PHE A 184 16.81 -3.10 -24.76
N SER A 185 17.43 -2.95 -25.93
CA SER A 185 18.69 -3.63 -26.27
C SER A 185 19.84 -3.13 -25.39
N LYS A 186 19.89 -1.80 -25.18
CA LYS A 186 20.87 -1.21 -24.26
C LYS A 186 20.58 -1.57 -22.80
N LEU A 187 19.31 -1.58 -22.38
CA LEU A 187 18.94 -2.05 -21.05
C LEU A 187 19.45 -3.47 -20.79
N LYS A 188 19.21 -4.40 -21.74
CA LYS A 188 19.70 -5.77 -21.65
C LYS A 188 21.22 -5.83 -21.57
N ALA A 189 21.92 -5.06 -22.39
CA ALA A 189 23.38 -4.98 -22.38
C ALA A 189 23.94 -4.37 -21.08
N SER A 190 23.19 -3.48 -20.42
CA SER A 190 23.54 -2.88 -19.11
C SER A 190 23.29 -3.82 -17.93
N GLY A 191 22.73 -5.01 -18.16
CA GLY A 191 22.48 -5.98 -17.11
C GLY A 191 21.11 -5.87 -16.43
N VAL A 192 20.13 -5.18 -17.05
CA VAL A 192 18.74 -5.19 -16.56
C VAL A 192 18.15 -6.58 -16.74
N GLU A 193 17.77 -7.22 -15.65
CA GLU A 193 17.32 -8.62 -15.61
C GLU A 193 15.80 -8.76 -15.65
N PHE A 194 15.05 -7.72 -15.28
CA PHE A 194 13.59 -7.65 -15.39
C PHE A 194 13.10 -6.21 -15.50
N VAL A 195 11.87 -6.06 -15.95
CA VAL A 195 11.18 -4.77 -16.00
C VAL A 195 9.74 -4.92 -15.51
N ILE A 196 9.26 -3.99 -14.66
CA ILE A 196 7.86 -3.87 -14.29
C ILE A 196 7.28 -2.68 -15.06
N ILE A 197 6.22 -2.90 -15.87
CA ILE A 197 5.71 -1.92 -16.82
C ILE A 197 4.30 -1.47 -16.40
N ARG A 198 4.06 -0.17 -16.35
CA ARG A 198 2.71 0.34 -16.11
C ARG A 198 1.79 0.00 -17.28
N VAL A 199 0.76 -0.81 -17.03
CA VAL A 199 -0.26 -1.09 -18.05
C VAL A 199 -1.19 0.12 -18.24
N GLY A 200 -1.48 0.85 -17.19
CA GLY A 200 -2.40 1.99 -17.23
C GLY A 200 -2.76 2.52 -15.85
N SER A 201 -3.84 3.28 -15.83
CA SER A 201 -4.44 3.88 -14.64
C SER A 201 -5.90 4.20 -14.93
N SER A 202 -6.62 4.76 -13.97
CA SER A 202 -7.92 5.39 -14.22
C SER A 202 -7.86 6.92 -14.15
N ASN A 203 -8.84 7.60 -14.73
CA ASN A 203 -8.97 9.05 -14.68
C ASN A 203 -9.56 9.49 -13.33
N GLY A 204 -8.82 9.21 -12.23
CA GLY A 204 -9.26 9.50 -10.87
C GLY A 204 -10.30 8.51 -10.35
N LEU A 205 -10.89 8.85 -9.20
CA LEU A 205 -11.77 8.00 -8.40
C LEU A 205 -12.95 7.37 -9.17
N ASN A 206 -13.59 8.15 -10.04
CA ASN A 206 -14.79 7.74 -10.80
C ASN A 206 -14.54 7.65 -12.31
N GLY A 207 -13.29 7.77 -12.75
CA GLY A 207 -12.95 7.82 -14.16
C GLY A 207 -12.81 6.44 -14.81
N GLU A 208 -12.81 6.42 -16.13
CA GLU A 208 -12.54 5.23 -16.91
C GLU A 208 -11.05 4.87 -16.90
N ASN A 209 -10.76 3.59 -17.09
CA ASN A 209 -9.40 3.10 -17.25
C ASN A 209 -8.82 3.50 -18.62
N PHE A 210 -7.55 3.81 -18.64
CA PHE A 210 -6.81 4.07 -19.86
C PHE A 210 -5.48 3.32 -19.86
N VAL A 211 -5.04 2.94 -21.06
CA VAL A 211 -3.74 2.30 -21.26
C VAL A 211 -2.64 3.36 -21.22
N ASP A 212 -1.53 3.08 -20.53
CA ASP A 212 -0.35 3.92 -20.57
C ASP A 212 0.17 4.04 -22.02
N SER A 213 0.44 5.26 -22.47
CA SER A 213 0.78 5.52 -23.88
C SER A 213 2.06 4.82 -24.37
N LYS A 214 2.91 4.34 -23.45
CA LYS A 214 4.12 3.58 -23.77
C LYS A 214 4.01 2.08 -23.46
N PHE A 215 2.90 1.62 -22.87
CA PHE A 215 2.73 0.23 -22.46
C PHE A 215 3.02 -0.76 -23.59
N ILE A 216 2.28 -0.63 -24.70
CA ILE A 216 2.37 -1.57 -25.83
C ILE A 216 3.77 -1.60 -26.43
N GLN A 217 4.39 -0.42 -26.57
CA GLN A 217 5.76 -0.29 -27.06
C GLN A 217 6.75 -0.99 -26.11
N ASN A 218 6.64 -0.69 -24.82
CA ASN A 218 7.57 -1.19 -23.82
C ASN A 218 7.47 -2.71 -23.65
N VAL A 219 6.26 -3.28 -23.54
CA VAL A 219 6.08 -4.72 -23.37
C VAL A 219 6.57 -5.51 -24.59
N LYS A 220 6.28 -5.03 -25.80
CA LYS A 220 6.76 -5.66 -27.05
C LYS A 220 8.29 -5.63 -27.13
N ASN A 221 8.91 -4.51 -26.85
CA ASN A 221 10.36 -4.36 -26.92
C ASN A 221 11.07 -5.17 -25.83
N ALA A 222 10.55 -5.21 -24.60
CA ALA A 222 11.07 -6.06 -23.53
C ALA A 222 11.01 -7.56 -23.91
N ASN A 223 9.85 -8.02 -24.41
CA ASN A 223 9.67 -9.39 -24.87
C ASN A 223 10.62 -9.74 -26.02
N ALA A 224 10.82 -8.80 -26.99
CA ALA A 224 11.68 -9.02 -28.16
C ALA A 224 13.15 -9.26 -27.77
N VAL A 225 13.65 -8.60 -26.73
CA VAL A 225 15.03 -8.80 -26.24
C VAL A 225 15.13 -9.85 -25.13
N GLY A 226 14.00 -10.45 -24.72
CA GLY A 226 13.95 -11.48 -23.68
C GLY A 226 14.26 -10.94 -22.28
N ILE A 227 13.81 -9.72 -21.95
CA ILE A 227 13.76 -9.21 -20.58
C ILE A 227 12.42 -9.66 -19.95
N PRO A 228 12.41 -10.39 -18.83
CA PRO A 228 11.20 -10.77 -18.11
C PRO A 228 10.36 -9.54 -17.70
N VAL A 229 9.03 -9.64 -17.88
CA VAL A 229 8.09 -8.54 -17.70
C VAL A 229 7.17 -8.81 -16.51
N GLY A 230 7.07 -7.84 -15.60
CA GLY A 230 6.00 -7.64 -14.66
C GLY A 230 5.12 -6.45 -15.06
N ILE A 231 3.98 -6.33 -14.41
CA ILE A 231 3.00 -5.30 -14.73
C ILE A 231 2.61 -4.55 -13.44
N TYR A 232 2.32 -3.24 -13.54
CA TYR A 232 1.62 -2.53 -12.48
C TYR A 232 0.49 -1.65 -13.02
N PHE A 233 -0.50 -1.42 -12.17
CA PHE A 233 -1.63 -0.55 -12.45
C PHE A 233 -1.79 0.46 -11.34
N TYR A 234 -1.70 1.75 -11.68
CA TYR A 234 -1.92 2.84 -10.72
C TYR A 234 -3.42 2.99 -10.45
N SER A 235 -3.86 2.49 -9.30
CA SER A 235 -5.28 2.32 -8.96
C SER A 235 -5.87 3.53 -8.22
N TYR A 236 -7.12 3.85 -8.57
CA TYR A 236 -7.99 4.76 -7.82
C TYR A 236 -9.20 4.01 -7.24
N ALA A 237 -9.12 2.70 -7.10
CA ALA A 237 -10.24 1.93 -6.59
C ALA A 237 -10.59 2.32 -5.15
N SER A 238 -11.88 2.57 -4.90
CA SER A 238 -12.46 2.83 -3.59
C SER A 238 -13.48 1.76 -3.19
N THR A 239 -13.70 0.77 -4.05
CA THR A 239 -14.57 -0.39 -3.79
C THR A 239 -13.95 -1.67 -4.32
N ILE A 240 -14.33 -2.80 -3.72
CA ILE A 240 -13.90 -4.14 -4.16
C ILE A 240 -14.35 -4.39 -5.61
N ASP A 241 -15.59 -4.05 -5.96
CA ASP A 241 -16.13 -4.24 -7.32
C ASP A 241 -15.33 -3.46 -8.36
N ARG A 242 -14.89 -2.24 -8.03
CA ARG A 242 -14.03 -1.45 -8.90
C ARG A 242 -12.66 -2.12 -9.07
N ALA A 243 -12.04 -2.57 -8.01
CA ALA A 243 -10.75 -3.27 -8.06
C ALA A 243 -10.83 -4.55 -8.90
N ILE A 244 -11.91 -5.33 -8.75
CA ILE A 244 -12.20 -6.52 -9.58
C ILE A 244 -12.35 -6.13 -11.05
N SER A 245 -13.07 -5.04 -11.33
CA SER A 245 -13.26 -4.54 -12.71
C SER A 245 -11.93 -4.09 -13.33
N ASP A 246 -11.09 -3.38 -12.55
CA ASP A 246 -9.77 -2.95 -12.98
C ASP A 246 -8.86 -4.15 -13.28
N ALA A 247 -8.85 -5.17 -12.43
CA ALA A 247 -8.08 -6.40 -12.65
C ALA A 247 -8.51 -7.14 -13.93
N LYS A 248 -9.80 -7.30 -14.15
CA LYS A 248 -10.34 -7.91 -15.40
C LYS A 248 -9.94 -7.10 -16.64
N TRP A 249 -10.02 -5.76 -16.54
CA TRP A 249 -9.58 -4.89 -17.63
C TRP A 249 -8.09 -5.06 -17.94
N ILE A 250 -7.24 -5.19 -16.93
CA ILE A 250 -5.79 -5.43 -17.09
C ILE A 250 -5.55 -6.75 -17.81
N VAL A 251 -6.21 -7.83 -17.39
CA VAL A 251 -6.08 -9.16 -18.02
C VAL A 251 -6.37 -9.08 -19.52
N GLU A 252 -7.39 -8.32 -19.93
CA GLU A 252 -7.68 -8.09 -21.36
C GLU A 252 -6.59 -7.32 -22.09
N GLN A 253 -5.92 -6.36 -21.41
CA GLN A 253 -4.83 -5.60 -22.05
C GLN A 253 -3.55 -6.40 -22.25
N ILE A 254 -3.29 -7.39 -21.39
CA ILE A 254 -2.02 -8.13 -21.36
C ILE A 254 -2.08 -9.50 -22.04
N LYS A 255 -3.25 -10.03 -22.39
CA LYS A 255 -3.46 -11.40 -22.86
C LYS A 255 -2.60 -11.82 -24.06
N ASP A 256 -2.19 -10.86 -24.90
CA ASP A 256 -1.40 -11.10 -26.11
C ASP A 256 0.12 -10.93 -25.87
N TYR A 257 0.54 -10.71 -24.64
CA TYR A 257 1.94 -10.47 -24.28
C TYR A 257 2.42 -11.49 -23.27
N LYS A 258 3.73 -11.72 -23.27
CA LYS A 258 4.36 -12.56 -22.26
C LYS A 258 4.59 -11.74 -21.00
N VAL A 259 3.94 -12.14 -19.91
CA VAL A 259 4.09 -11.60 -18.56
C VAL A 259 4.68 -12.70 -17.70
N ASP A 260 5.90 -12.49 -17.17
CA ASP A 260 6.70 -13.49 -16.47
C ASP A 260 6.70 -13.30 -14.95
N LEU A 261 6.33 -12.10 -14.49
CA LEU A 261 6.42 -11.65 -13.10
C LEU A 261 5.05 -11.18 -12.61
N PRO A 262 4.87 -10.98 -11.30
CA PRO A 262 3.59 -10.59 -10.74
C PRO A 262 3.03 -9.29 -11.31
N ILE A 263 1.70 -9.17 -11.23
CA ILE A 263 0.94 -7.95 -11.51
C ILE A 263 0.70 -7.22 -10.20
N ALA A 264 1.18 -5.99 -10.09
CA ALA A 264 1.11 -5.20 -8.86
C ALA A 264 -0.15 -4.35 -8.79
N PHE A 265 -0.82 -4.42 -7.63
CA PHE A 265 -1.77 -3.41 -7.20
C PHE A 265 -1.00 -2.24 -6.60
N ASP A 266 -1.05 -1.10 -7.28
CA ASP A 266 -0.37 0.14 -6.90
C ASP A 266 -1.40 1.21 -6.56
N TRP A 267 -1.57 1.50 -5.25
CA TRP A 267 -2.49 2.50 -4.75
C TRP A 267 -1.73 3.51 -3.89
N GLU A 268 -1.62 4.75 -4.37
CA GLU A 268 -0.78 5.79 -3.76
C GLU A 268 -1.54 7.09 -3.46
N ASN A 269 -2.86 7.04 -3.31
CA ASN A 269 -3.68 8.26 -3.16
C ASN A 269 -3.69 8.79 -1.71
N TRP A 270 -2.60 8.64 -0.98
CA TRP A 270 -2.46 9.00 0.43
C TRP A 270 -2.73 10.47 0.73
N GLY A 271 -2.31 11.39 -0.16
CA GLY A 271 -2.56 12.83 -0.05
C GLY A 271 -4.02 13.24 -0.23
N SER A 272 -4.87 12.32 -0.67
CA SER A 272 -6.32 12.52 -0.84
C SER A 272 -7.14 11.36 -0.25
N PHE A 273 -6.56 10.60 0.68
CA PHE A 273 -7.17 9.42 1.30
C PHE A 273 -8.60 9.67 1.79
N ASN A 274 -8.81 10.79 2.47
CA ASN A 274 -10.11 11.17 3.04
C ASN A 274 -11.24 11.28 1.99
N LYS A 275 -10.91 11.34 0.68
CA LYS A 275 -11.91 11.43 -0.41
C LYS A 275 -12.39 10.07 -0.91
N PHE A 276 -11.79 8.98 -0.41
CA PHE A 276 -12.10 7.63 -0.87
C PHE A 276 -13.18 6.94 -0.04
N ASP A 277 -13.52 7.47 1.13
CA ASP A 277 -14.51 6.89 2.07
C ASP A 277 -14.23 5.40 2.36
N VAL A 278 -12.97 5.07 2.64
CA VAL A 278 -12.51 3.71 2.93
C VAL A 278 -11.79 3.65 4.27
N SER A 279 -12.01 2.58 5.03
CA SER A 279 -11.15 2.23 6.17
C SER A 279 -9.89 1.50 5.70
N PHE A 280 -8.90 1.35 6.57
CA PHE A 280 -7.68 0.59 6.24
C PHE A 280 -7.98 -0.88 5.95
N PHE A 281 -8.93 -1.47 6.71
CA PHE A 281 -9.46 -2.80 6.41
C PHE A 281 -10.16 -2.85 5.05
N GLY A 282 -10.99 -1.86 4.76
CA GLY A 282 -11.65 -1.72 3.45
C GLY A 282 -10.66 -1.62 2.30
N LEU A 283 -9.62 -0.79 2.44
CA LEU A 283 -8.57 -0.64 1.44
C LEU A 283 -7.80 -1.95 1.22
N THR A 284 -7.49 -2.68 2.31
CA THR A 284 -6.83 -3.99 2.21
C THR A 284 -7.71 -5.00 1.47
N ASN A 285 -9.03 -5.00 1.70
CA ASN A 285 -9.96 -5.86 0.98
C ASN A 285 -10.13 -5.46 -0.50
N ILE A 286 -10.04 -4.18 -0.82
CA ILE A 286 -10.00 -3.68 -2.21
C ILE A 286 -8.77 -4.24 -2.92
N ALA A 287 -7.59 -4.14 -2.31
CA ALA A 287 -6.36 -4.71 -2.84
C ALA A 287 -6.46 -6.24 -3.01
N LYS A 288 -7.03 -6.94 -2.00
CA LYS A 288 -7.29 -8.38 -2.09
C LYS A 288 -8.21 -8.73 -3.27
N GLY A 289 -9.31 -8.04 -3.44
CA GLY A 289 -10.24 -8.28 -4.55
C GLY A 289 -9.56 -8.16 -5.93
N PHE A 290 -8.65 -7.18 -6.08
CA PHE A 290 -7.80 -7.06 -7.26
C PHE A 290 -6.89 -8.27 -7.42
N MET A 291 -6.09 -8.57 -6.39
CA MET A 291 -5.06 -9.61 -6.46
C MET A 291 -5.66 -11.01 -6.61
N ASP A 292 -6.77 -11.32 -5.94
CA ASP A 292 -7.52 -12.57 -6.11
C ASP A 292 -7.99 -12.73 -7.57
N THR A 293 -8.52 -11.64 -8.18
CA THR A 293 -8.98 -11.66 -9.57
C THR A 293 -7.83 -11.89 -10.57
N ILE A 294 -6.67 -11.28 -10.34
CA ILE A 294 -5.46 -11.51 -11.14
C ILE A 294 -5.01 -12.96 -11.03
N LYS A 295 -5.01 -13.51 -9.80
CA LYS A 295 -4.63 -14.90 -9.54
C LYS A 295 -5.59 -15.90 -10.19
N ASP A 296 -6.90 -15.65 -10.12
CA ASP A 296 -7.93 -16.46 -10.76
C ASP A 296 -7.80 -16.47 -12.30
N ALA A 297 -7.24 -15.42 -12.87
CA ALA A 297 -6.91 -15.35 -14.30
C ALA A 297 -5.60 -16.05 -14.68
N GLY A 298 -4.89 -16.66 -13.72
CA GLY A 298 -3.67 -17.44 -13.94
C GLY A 298 -2.37 -16.65 -13.92
N TYR A 299 -2.38 -15.42 -13.37
CA TYR A 299 -1.20 -14.60 -13.18
C TYR A 299 -0.84 -14.51 -11.69
N ASP A 300 0.43 -14.30 -11.38
CA ASP A 300 0.84 -13.94 -10.04
C ASP A 300 0.48 -12.47 -9.74
N ALA A 301 0.17 -12.19 -8.47
CA ALA A 301 -0.19 -10.85 -8.02
C ALA A 301 0.67 -10.41 -6.84
N MET A 302 0.87 -9.11 -6.67
CA MET A 302 1.60 -8.53 -5.53
C MET A 302 1.01 -7.17 -5.12
N LEU A 303 1.28 -6.77 -3.87
CA LEU A 303 0.94 -5.46 -3.34
C LEU A 303 2.18 -4.54 -3.43
N TYR A 304 2.05 -3.40 -4.12
CA TYR A 304 3.06 -2.34 -4.06
C TYR A 304 2.67 -1.31 -3.00
N SER A 305 3.61 -0.99 -2.11
CA SER A 305 3.47 0.18 -1.23
C SER A 305 4.80 0.61 -0.61
N SER A 306 4.84 1.84 -0.10
CA SER A 306 5.99 2.31 0.66
C SER A 306 6.04 1.68 2.05
N LYS A 307 7.28 1.55 2.59
CA LYS A 307 7.53 1.05 3.95
C LYS A 307 6.59 1.65 4.99
N THR A 308 6.43 2.95 4.93
CA THR A 308 5.64 3.71 5.89
C THR A 308 4.17 3.27 5.93
N TYR A 309 3.56 3.03 4.79
CA TYR A 309 2.16 2.60 4.72
C TYR A 309 2.01 1.10 4.98
N LEU A 310 2.99 0.29 4.60
CA LEU A 310 3.03 -1.13 4.96
C LEU A 310 3.07 -1.36 6.48
N GLU A 311 3.77 -0.50 7.21
CA GLU A 311 3.90 -0.61 8.66
C GLU A 311 2.72 -0.02 9.46
N ASN A 312 1.88 0.83 8.84
CA ASN A 312 0.88 1.60 9.60
C ASN A 312 -0.56 1.46 9.09
N ILE A 313 -0.78 1.00 7.85
CA ILE A 313 -2.09 1.05 7.21
C ILE A 313 -2.52 -0.30 6.66
N TRP A 314 -1.65 -0.94 5.86
CA TRP A 314 -1.98 -2.22 5.25
C TRP A 314 -2.06 -3.32 6.30
N LEU A 315 -3.17 -4.04 6.33
CA LEU A 315 -3.26 -5.28 7.10
C LEU A 315 -2.49 -6.40 6.40
N PRO A 316 -1.99 -7.40 7.14
CA PRO A 316 -1.27 -8.52 6.55
C PRO A 316 -2.08 -9.22 5.46
N THR A 317 -1.44 -9.52 4.35
CA THR A 317 -1.99 -10.30 3.25
C THR A 317 -1.10 -11.52 2.98
N SER A 318 -1.63 -12.52 2.28
CA SER A 318 -0.85 -13.68 1.82
C SER A 318 -0.12 -13.40 0.49
N TYR A 319 -0.25 -12.20 -0.05
CA TYR A 319 0.37 -11.82 -1.32
C TYR A 319 1.77 -11.28 -1.11
N PRO A 320 2.69 -11.54 -2.07
CA PRO A 320 4.02 -10.92 -2.07
C PRO A 320 3.93 -9.39 -2.04
N VAL A 321 4.92 -8.77 -1.43
CA VAL A 321 5.04 -7.31 -1.34
C VAL A 321 6.15 -6.81 -2.24
N TRP A 322 5.86 -5.74 -2.99
CA TRP A 322 6.83 -4.88 -3.64
C TRP A 322 6.99 -3.62 -2.77
N LEU A 323 8.05 -3.62 -1.98
CA LEU A 323 8.38 -2.58 -1.01
C LEU A 323 9.00 -1.37 -1.70
N ALA A 324 8.46 -0.17 -1.52
CA ALA A 324 9.14 1.08 -1.84
C ALA A 324 9.81 1.67 -0.57
N HIS A 325 11.13 1.74 -0.59
CA HIS A 325 11.91 2.36 0.48
C HIS A 325 13.24 2.88 -0.08
N TYR A 326 13.32 4.18 -0.34
CA TYR A 326 14.44 4.82 -1.03
C TYR A 326 15.64 4.99 -0.09
N THR A 327 16.44 3.96 0.01
CA THR A 327 17.62 3.88 0.90
C THR A 327 18.59 2.81 0.40
N LYS A 328 19.82 2.86 0.90
CA LYS A 328 20.83 1.81 0.62
C LYS A 328 20.53 0.51 1.38
N ASN A 329 19.97 0.59 2.58
CA ASN A 329 19.63 -0.57 3.40
C ASN A 329 18.23 -0.36 3.99
N THR A 330 17.28 -1.22 3.64
CA THR A 330 15.97 -1.16 4.26
C THR A 330 16.00 -1.72 5.69
N ASN A 331 15.26 -1.08 6.57
CA ASN A 331 14.96 -1.56 7.92
C ASN A 331 13.49 -1.99 8.06
N TYR A 332 12.81 -2.25 6.95
CA TYR A 332 11.50 -2.89 6.97
C TYR A 332 11.64 -4.32 7.47
N THR A 333 10.79 -4.71 8.41
CA THR A 333 10.85 -6.02 9.08
C THR A 333 9.83 -7.02 8.56
N GLY A 334 8.89 -6.58 7.72
CA GLY A 334 7.93 -7.46 7.04
C GLY A 334 8.56 -8.21 5.87
N GLU A 335 7.87 -9.23 5.38
CA GLU A 335 8.29 -9.98 4.19
C GLU A 335 8.05 -9.17 2.92
N TYR A 336 8.98 -9.25 1.97
CA TYR A 336 8.86 -8.64 0.64
C TYR A 336 9.67 -9.44 -0.39
N SER A 337 9.15 -9.48 -1.61
CA SER A 337 9.80 -10.18 -2.74
C SER A 337 10.49 -9.22 -3.71
N PHE A 338 10.07 -7.95 -3.71
CA PHE A 338 10.67 -6.89 -4.52
C PHE A 338 10.93 -5.66 -3.65
N TRP A 339 12.00 -4.94 -3.95
CA TRP A 339 12.34 -3.70 -3.28
C TRP A 339 12.70 -2.61 -4.30
N GLN A 340 11.86 -1.58 -4.42
CA GLN A 340 12.15 -0.35 -5.13
C GLN A 340 13.02 0.53 -4.24
N MET A 341 14.31 0.61 -4.57
CA MET A 341 15.30 1.19 -3.68
C MET A 341 15.62 2.66 -3.96
N CYS A 342 15.28 3.16 -5.14
CA CYS A 342 15.44 4.57 -5.51
C CYS A 342 14.57 4.93 -6.72
N SER A 343 14.31 6.23 -6.89
CA SER A 343 13.56 6.81 -8.03
C SER A 343 14.39 7.77 -8.88
N ASN A 344 15.70 7.79 -8.69
CA ASN A 344 16.65 8.69 -9.36
C ASN A 344 17.75 7.93 -10.09
N GLY A 345 17.47 6.69 -10.49
CA GLY A 345 18.39 5.79 -11.17
C GLY A 345 18.79 6.30 -12.56
N ARG A 346 19.99 5.89 -12.99
CA ARG A 346 20.50 6.09 -14.35
C ARG A 346 20.95 4.76 -14.92
N VAL A 347 20.44 4.44 -16.12
CA VAL A 347 20.81 3.24 -16.88
C VAL A 347 20.89 3.56 -18.35
N ASP A 348 21.82 2.97 -19.07
CA ASP A 348 21.92 3.17 -20.52
C ASP A 348 20.68 2.58 -21.22
N GLY A 349 20.12 3.35 -22.14
CA GLY A 349 18.84 3.06 -22.79
C GLY A 349 17.66 3.90 -22.32
N ILE A 350 17.80 4.66 -21.21
CA ILE A 350 16.82 5.61 -20.70
C ILE A 350 17.48 6.97 -20.50
N SER A 351 16.88 8.05 -21.04
CA SER A 351 17.47 9.39 -20.97
C SER A 351 17.15 10.17 -19.70
N GLY A 352 16.28 9.66 -18.84
CA GLY A 352 15.81 10.31 -17.61
C GLY A 352 16.08 9.50 -16.34
N ASP A 353 15.40 9.90 -15.27
CA ASP A 353 15.34 9.12 -14.04
C ASP A 353 14.52 7.83 -14.25
N VAL A 354 14.92 6.78 -13.57
CA VAL A 354 14.20 5.51 -13.55
C VAL A 354 14.27 4.91 -12.15
N ASP A 355 13.21 4.21 -11.77
CA ASP A 355 13.14 3.46 -10.51
C ASP A 355 13.96 2.18 -10.65
N ILE A 356 14.86 1.91 -9.67
CA ILE A 356 15.68 0.70 -9.63
C ILE A 356 15.12 -0.24 -8.57
N ASN A 357 14.99 -1.50 -8.96
CA ASN A 357 14.37 -2.55 -8.17
C ASN A 357 15.31 -3.74 -7.96
N ILE A 358 15.21 -4.34 -6.79
CA ILE A 358 15.83 -5.62 -6.45
C ILE A 358 14.71 -6.63 -6.25
N ARG A 359 14.76 -7.74 -6.98
CA ARG A 359 13.91 -8.91 -6.78
C ARG A 359 14.70 -9.95 -6.01
N TYR A 360 14.08 -10.52 -4.96
CA TYR A 360 14.60 -11.65 -4.22
C TYR A 360 14.03 -12.95 -4.80
N ILE A 361 14.91 -13.89 -5.14
CA ILE A 361 14.54 -15.18 -5.70
C ILE A 361 14.39 -16.13 -4.52
N GLU A 362 13.20 -16.69 -4.35
CA GLU A 362 12.98 -17.77 -3.38
C GLU A 362 13.78 -19.00 -3.79
N LYS A 363 14.42 -19.66 -2.82
CA LYS A 363 15.15 -20.91 -2.98
C LYS A 363 14.23 -22.09 -2.95
#